data_01f0bdce06fce4c0f5c9449a77436193
#
_entry.id   01f0bdce06fce4c0f5c9449a77436193
#
_cell.length_a   1.000
_cell.length_b   1.000
_cell.length_c   1.000
_cell.angle_alpha   90.00
_cell.angle_beta   90.00
_cell.angle_gamma   90.00
#
_symmetry.space_group_name_H-M   'P 1'
#
loop_
_entity.id
_entity.type
_entity.pdbx_description
1 polymer ?
#
loop_
_entity_poly.entity_id
_entity_poly.type
_entity_poly.pdbx_seq_one_letter_code
_entity_poly.pdbx_strand_id
1 'polypeptide(L)'
;LHPHGEAQADIEIAKAVREGVGNEMKLMMDSMWAYQYEDALRVGRAIEELDYYWYEDPLVEEDVYNYIKLKQKLDIPIMSTEYAPGRFYGMAQWITQNATDMLRGDVAITGGITPLLRLCHLAEGFNMKCEIHHGGNSLNNVANLHVIMAVPNCEFFEYFPCTGANEFGLVEDIRYLEGHVNAPTEPGLGYQIDWDLAKREHVATAE
;
A
#
# COMPACT_ATOMS: atom_id res chain seq x y z
N LEU A 1 3.55 -6.52 -7.86
CA LEU A 1 4.61 -6.32 -8.84
C LEU A 1 5.07 -4.86 -8.84
N HIS A 2 6.35 -4.61 -8.64
CA HIS A 2 6.95 -3.27 -8.81
C HIS A 2 7.62 -3.20 -10.18
N PRO A 3 7.27 -2.21 -11.03
CA PRO A 3 7.84 -2.06 -12.36
C PRO A 3 9.22 -1.38 -12.33
N HIS A 4 9.87 -1.36 -13.49
CA HIS A 4 11.14 -0.66 -13.70
C HIS A 4 10.97 0.78 -14.21
N GLY A 5 9.75 1.18 -14.57
CA GLY A 5 9.43 2.50 -15.11
C GLY A 5 9.53 2.61 -16.65
N GLU A 6 9.77 1.49 -17.32
CA GLU A 6 9.78 1.39 -18.78
C GLU A 6 8.52 0.64 -19.24
N ALA A 7 7.50 1.37 -19.63
CA ALA A 7 6.15 0.87 -19.82
C ALA A 7 6.07 -0.41 -20.69
N GLN A 8 6.83 -0.51 -21.78
CA GLN A 8 6.79 -1.70 -22.61
C GLN A 8 7.42 -2.91 -21.93
N ALA A 9 8.56 -2.73 -21.25
CA ALA A 9 9.22 -3.80 -20.50
C ALA A 9 8.34 -4.25 -19.32
N ASP A 10 7.70 -3.33 -18.63
CA ASP A 10 6.82 -3.60 -17.49
C ASP A 10 5.56 -4.38 -17.91
N ILE A 11 5.00 -4.07 -19.10
CA ILE A 11 3.91 -4.86 -19.70
C ILE A 11 4.35 -6.30 -19.98
N GLU A 12 5.54 -6.49 -20.55
CA GLU A 12 6.04 -7.86 -20.83
C GLU A 12 6.30 -8.65 -19.53
N ILE A 13 6.79 -7.97 -18.49
CA ILE A 13 6.94 -8.57 -17.15
C ILE A 13 5.57 -8.96 -16.57
N ALA A 14 4.58 -8.05 -16.65
CA ALA A 14 3.23 -8.33 -16.17
C ALA A 14 2.59 -9.54 -16.86
N LYS A 15 2.77 -9.68 -18.18
CA LYS A 15 2.34 -10.85 -18.95
C LYS A 15 3.04 -12.13 -18.47
N ALA A 16 4.35 -12.09 -18.36
CA ALA A 16 5.15 -13.24 -17.93
C ALA A 16 4.77 -13.70 -16.50
N VAL A 17 4.48 -12.76 -15.61
CA VAL A 17 3.99 -13.08 -14.25
C VAL A 17 2.63 -13.77 -14.33
N ARG A 18 1.66 -13.23 -15.08
CA ARG A 18 0.33 -13.85 -15.24
C ARG A 18 0.43 -15.25 -15.87
N GLU A 19 1.23 -15.41 -16.90
CA GLU A 19 1.49 -16.71 -17.53
C GLU A 19 2.12 -17.71 -16.54
N GLY A 20 3.03 -17.26 -15.71
CA GLY A 20 3.74 -18.11 -14.74
C GLY A 20 2.88 -18.58 -13.57
N VAL A 21 1.96 -17.75 -13.07
CA VAL A 21 1.15 -18.05 -11.88
C VAL A 21 -0.28 -18.54 -12.21
N GLY A 22 -0.70 -18.43 -13.47
CA GLY A 22 -2.05 -18.80 -13.89
C GLY A 22 -3.11 -17.77 -13.49
N ASN A 23 -4.39 -18.10 -13.71
CA ASN A 23 -5.51 -17.16 -13.56
C ASN A 23 -6.10 -17.08 -12.14
N GLU A 24 -5.75 -18.01 -11.25
CA GLU A 24 -6.35 -18.07 -9.91
C GLU A 24 -5.71 -17.10 -8.92
N MET A 25 -4.47 -16.65 -9.18
CA MET A 25 -3.77 -15.74 -8.29
C MET A 25 -4.18 -14.30 -8.54
N LYS A 26 -4.57 -13.59 -7.48
CA LYS A 26 -4.76 -12.13 -7.53
C LYS A 26 -3.42 -11.45 -7.73
N LEU A 27 -3.26 -10.74 -8.82
CA LEU A 27 -2.07 -9.95 -9.12
C LEU A 27 -2.37 -8.46 -8.91
N MET A 28 -1.41 -7.75 -8.37
CA MET A 28 -1.48 -6.32 -8.10
C MET A 28 -0.23 -5.66 -8.64
N MET A 29 -0.36 -4.45 -9.17
CA MET A 29 0.78 -3.67 -9.62
C MET A 29 0.85 -2.39 -8.81
N ASP A 30 1.94 -2.23 -8.07
CA ASP A 30 2.34 -0.99 -7.44
C ASP A 30 3.43 -0.35 -8.29
N SER A 31 3.12 0.78 -8.88
CA SER A 31 3.99 1.45 -9.86
C SER A 31 4.96 2.45 -9.24
N MET A 32 4.84 2.74 -7.95
CA MET A 32 5.75 3.64 -7.23
C MET A 32 6.00 4.95 -8.01
N TRP A 33 4.92 5.54 -8.54
CA TRP A 33 4.91 6.82 -9.29
C TRP A 33 5.79 6.83 -10.55
N ALA A 34 6.04 5.68 -11.15
CA ALA A 34 7.04 5.52 -12.21
C ALA A 34 6.68 6.16 -13.53
N TYR A 35 5.39 6.44 -13.80
CA TYR A 35 4.93 6.79 -15.13
C TYR A 35 4.47 8.25 -15.29
N GLN A 36 4.49 8.71 -16.54
CA GLN A 36 3.69 9.83 -16.99
C GLN A 36 2.35 9.30 -17.54
N TYR A 37 1.37 10.19 -17.72
CA TYR A 37 -0.01 9.83 -18.04
C TYR A 37 -0.17 8.81 -19.18
N GLU A 38 0.52 9.03 -20.32
CA GLU A 38 0.37 8.16 -21.50
C GLU A 38 0.91 6.75 -21.26
N ASP A 39 2.03 6.63 -20.53
CA ASP A 39 2.60 5.35 -20.15
C ASP A 39 1.76 4.66 -19.07
N ALA A 40 1.27 5.41 -18.08
CA ALA A 40 0.34 4.89 -17.07
C ALA A 40 -0.93 4.33 -17.71
N LEU A 41 -1.50 5.04 -18.68
CA LEU A 41 -2.68 4.56 -19.42
C LEU A 41 -2.39 3.29 -20.22
N ARG A 42 -1.23 3.23 -20.88
CA ARG A 42 -0.81 2.07 -21.67
C ARG A 42 -0.59 0.84 -20.80
N VAL A 43 0.12 0.99 -19.69
CA VAL A 43 0.34 -0.09 -18.71
C VAL A 43 -0.98 -0.51 -18.08
N GLY A 44 -1.81 0.45 -17.64
CA GLY A 44 -3.11 0.19 -17.03
C GLY A 44 -4.01 -0.67 -17.91
N ARG A 45 -4.12 -0.37 -19.20
CA ARG A 45 -4.88 -1.20 -20.15
C ARG A 45 -4.33 -2.61 -20.30
N ALA A 46 -3.01 -2.75 -20.33
CA ALA A 46 -2.39 -4.07 -20.46
C ALA A 46 -2.62 -4.95 -19.22
N ILE A 47 -2.50 -4.40 -18.01
CA ILE A 47 -2.73 -5.17 -16.78
C ILE A 47 -4.22 -5.40 -16.51
N GLU A 48 -5.11 -4.54 -16.99
CA GLU A 48 -6.56 -4.76 -17.01
C GLU A 48 -6.94 -5.99 -17.86
N GLU A 49 -6.39 -6.11 -19.08
CA GLU A 49 -6.56 -7.29 -19.94
C GLU A 49 -5.98 -8.57 -19.31
N LEU A 50 -5.02 -8.45 -18.41
CA LEU A 50 -4.39 -9.53 -17.66
C LEU A 50 -5.10 -9.85 -16.34
N ASP A 51 -6.25 -9.23 -16.05
CA ASP A 51 -7.04 -9.41 -14.83
C ASP A 51 -6.25 -9.15 -13.55
N TYR A 52 -5.50 -8.05 -13.51
CA TYR A 52 -4.89 -7.55 -12.30
C TYR A 52 -5.96 -6.96 -11.37
N TYR A 53 -5.79 -7.13 -10.08
CA TYR A 53 -6.78 -6.79 -9.08
C TYR A 53 -6.85 -5.29 -8.78
N TRP A 54 -5.70 -4.60 -8.75
CA TRP A 54 -5.61 -3.15 -8.71
C TRP A 54 -4.34 -2.63 -9.39
N TYR A 55 -4.38 -1.35 -9.69
CA TYR A 55 -3.30 -0.55 -10.22
C TYR A 55 -2.95 0.55 -9.22
N GLU A 56 -1.81 0.42 -8.52
CA GLU A 56 -1.39 1.29 -7.43
C GLU A 56 -0.38 2.31 -7.91
N ASP A 57 -0.58 3.54 -7.47
CA ASP A 57 0.30 4.70 -7.63
C ASP A 57 1.00 4.84 -9.01
N PRO A 58 0.23 4.80 -10.11
CA PRO A 58 0.81 4.91 -11.45
C PRO A 58 1.48 6.25 -11.75
N LEU A 59 1.02 7.34 -11.11
CA LEU A 59 1.49 8.71 -11.32
C LEU A 59 1.90 9.31 -9.98
N VAL A 60 2.67 10.40 -9.98
CA VAL A 60 2.92 11.18 -8.77
C VAL A 60 1.61 11.69 -8.17
N GLU A 61 1.46 11.64 -6.87
CA GLU A 61 0.19 11.92 -6.20
C GLU A 61 -0.20 13.40 -6.20
N GLU A 62 0.68 14.30 -6.59
CA GLU A 62 0.35 15.69 -6.87
C GLU A 62 -0.48 15.85 -8.15
N ASP A 63 -0.46 14.87 -9.06
CA ASP A 63 -1.13 14.92 -10.36
C ASP A 63 -2.55 14.38 -10.35
N VAL A 64 -3.38 14.87 -9.42
CA VAL A 64 -4.79 14.49 -9.26
C VAL A 64 -5.57 14.61 -10.58
N TYR A 65 -5.24 15.62 -11.40
CA TYR A 65 -5.90 15.83 -12.69
C TYR A 65 -5.77 14.62 -13.63
N ASN A 66 -4.57 14.05 -13.76
CA ASN A 66 -4.37 12.87 -14.59
C ASN A 66 -4.86 11.57 -13.94
N TYR A 67 -4.90 11.46 -12.61
CA TYR A 67 -5.60 10.35 -11.93
C TYR A 67 -7.09 10.31 -12.29
N ILE A 68 -7.78 11.46 -12.26
CA ILE A 68 -9.18 11.58 -12.70
C ILE A 68 -9.34 11.11 -14.15
N LYS A 69 -8.40 11.47 -15.03
CA LYS A 69 -8.43 11.02 -16.43
C LYS A 69 -8.17 9.52 -16.57
N LEU A 70 -7.26 8.94 -15.79
CA LEU A 70 -7.02 7.50 -15.78
C LEU A 70 -8.29 6.73 -15.37
N LYS A 71 -8.94 7.15 -14.29
CA LYS A 71 -10.19 6.56 -13.84
C LYS A 71 -11.34 6.62 -14.87
N GLN A 72 -11.33 7.58 -15.77
CA GLN A 72 -12.30 7.67 -16.86
C GLN A 72 -11.98 6.74 -18.04
N LYS A 73 -10.80 6.13 -18.09
CA LYS A 73 -10.27 5.38 -19.22
C LYS A 73 -9.96 3.91 -18.90
N LEU A 74 -9.86 3.58 -17.63
CA LEU A 74 -9.53 2.25 -17.13
C LEU A 74 -10.70 1.74 -16.28
N ASP A 75 -10.98 0.45 -16.39
CA ASP A 75 -11.95 -0.26 -15.56
C ASP A 75 -11.27 -0.97 -14.38
N ILE A 76 -9.95 -1.21 -14.45
CA ILE A 76 -9.17 -1.72 -13.31
C ILE A 76 -9.21 -0.72 -12.14
N PRO A 77 -9.46 -1.17 -10.90
CA PRO A 77 -9.43 -0.29 -9.75
C PRO A 77 -8.07 0.41 -9.57
N ILE A 78 -8.09 1.72 -9.43
CA ILE A 78 -6.90 2.52 -9.11
C ILE A 78 -6.84 2.73 -7.61
N MET A 79 -5.71 2.39 -7.00
CA MET A 79 -5.40 2.67 -5.61
C MET A 79 -4.33 3.75 -5.52
N SER A 80 -4.49 4.68 -4.59
CA SER A 80 -3.55 5.78 -4.39
C SER A 80 -3.74 6.44 -3.02
N THR A 81 -2.97 7.47 -2.74
CA THR A 81 -2.99 8.30 -1.54
C THR A 81 -2.01 7.89 -0.45
N GLU A 82 -0.99 7.10 -0.74
CA GLU A 82 0.02 6.74 0.22
C GLU A 82 0.74 7.98 0.77
N TYR A 83 1.22 8.86 -0.11
CA TYR A 83 1.90 10.12 0.23
C TYR A 83 1.12 11.36 -0.21
N ALA A 84 -0.17 11.23 -0.52
CA ALA A 84 -0.96 12.34 -1.05
C ALA A 84 -0.84 13.61 -0.20
N PRO A 85 -0.60 14.76 -0.82
CA PRO A 85 -0.45 16.02 -0.11
C PRO A 85 -1.74 16.42 0.63
N GLY A 86 -1.59 17.09 1.77
CA GLY A 86 -2.73 17.55 2.58
C GLY A 86 -3.23 16.51 3.58
N ARG A 87 -2.60 15.34 3.68
CA ARG A 87 -2.94 14.29 4.65
C ARG A 87 -4.44 13.97 4.61
N PHE A 88 -5.09 13.76 5.74
CA PHE A 88 -6.51 13.43 5.85
C PHE A 88 -7.43 14.37 5.02
N TYR A 89 -7.19 15.67 5.02
CA TYR A 89 -8.01 16.63 4.25
C TYR A 89 -7.78 16.52 2.74
N GLY A 90 -6.54 16.28 2.32
CA GLY A 90 -6.22 16.03 0.91
C GLY A 90 -6.89 14.75 0.40
N MET A 91 -6.81 13.68 1.17
CA MET A 91 -7.41 12.38 0.83
C MET A 91 -8.94 12.45 0.67
N ALA A 92 -9.65 13.28 1.46
CA ALA A 92 -11.05 13.54 1.25
C ALA A 92 -11.37 14.16 -0.12
N GLN A 93 -10.45 14.99 -0.65
CA GLN A 93 -10.61 15.57 -1.98
C GLN A 93 -10.41 14.51 -3.09
N TRP A 94 -9.54 13.55 -2.91
CA TRP A 94 -9.38 12.44 -3.85
C TRP A 94 -10.69 11.67 -4.04
N ILE A 95 -11.39 11.39 -2.95
CA ILE A 95 -12.70 10.74 -3.00
C ILE A 95 -13.73 11.62 -3.72
N THR A 96 -13.88 12.87 -3.28
CA THR A 96 -14.93 13.77 -3.81
C THR A 96 -14.72 14.16 -5.28
N GLN A 97 -13.47 14.13 -5.76
CA GLN A 97 -13.14 14.38 -7.16
C GLN A 97 -13.12 13.08 -8.00
N ASN A 98 -13.39 11.92 -7.38
CA ASN A 98 -13.36 10.63 -8.03
C ASN A 98 -11.99 10.34 -8.68
N ALA A 99 -10.91 10.63 -7.97
CA ALA A 99 -9.54 10.46 -8.46
C ALA A 99 -8.95 9.07 -8.17
N THR A 100 -9.56 8.30 -7.28
CA THR A 100 -9.13 6.94 -6.91
C THR A 100 -10.33 6.06 -6.60
N ASP A 101 -10.17 4.73 -6.67
CA ASP A 101 -11.17 3.73 -6.25
C ASP A 101 -10.93 3.22 -4.85
N MET A 102 -9.68 3.24 -4.40
CA MET A 102 -9.27 2.78 -3.08
C MET A 102 -8.27 3.77 -2.50
N LEU A 103 -8.34 4.00 -1.19
CA LEU A 103 -7.34 4.78 -0.48
C LEU A 103 -6.21 3.87 0.01
N ARG A 104 -5.04 4.47 0.15
CA ARG A 104 -3.86 3.88 0.77
C ARG A 104 -3.43 4.74 1.95
N GLY A 105 -2.89 4.14 2.99
CA GLY A 105 -2.33 4.87 4.11
C GLY A 105 -1.42 4.00 4.97
N ASP A 106 -0.64 4.65 5.83
CA ASP A 106 0.33 4.02 6.71
C ASP A 106 0.41 4.82 8.02
N VAL A 107 0.57 4.14 9.14
CA VAL A 107 0.64 4.79 10.47
C VAL A 107 1.73 5.87 10.50
N ALA A 108 2.91 5.61 9.95
CA ALA A 108 4.01 6.58 9.94
C ALA A 108 3.73 7.77 9.02
N ILE A 109 3.18 7.52 7.84
CA ILE A 109 2.95 8.52 6.78
C ILE A 109 1.70 9.34 7.09
N THR A 110 0.59 8.70 7.45
CA THR A 110 -0.69 9.35 7.73
C THR A 110 -0.67 10.16 9.05
N GLY A 111 0.32 9.87 9.93
CA GLY A 111 0.55 10.64 11.16
C GLY A 111 0.07 9.97 12.44
N GLY A 112 -0.06 8.64 12.44
CA GLY A 112 -0.39 7.82 13.59
C GLY A 112 -1.60 6.92 13.40
N ILE A 113 -1.83 6.03 14.35
CA ILE A 113 -2.97 5.09 14.37
C ILE A 113 -4.31 5.82 14.26
N THR A 114 -4.51 6.90 15.04
CA THR A 114 -5.79 7.62 15.06
C THR A 114 -6.11 8.31 13.74
N PRO A 115 -5.20 9.04 13.06
CA PRO A 115 -5.46 9.57 11.73
C PRO A 115 -5.73 8.49 10.70
N LEU A 116 -4.99 7.36 10.74
CA LEU A 116 -5.18 6.26 9.80
C LEU A 116 -6.55 5.59 9.98
N LEU A 117 -7.00 5.34 11.21
CA LEU A 117 -8.35 4.86 11.50
C LEU A 117 -9.43 5.81 10.94
N ARG A 118 -9.23 7.13 11.09
CA ARG A 118 -10.16 8.12 10.51
C ARG A 118 -10.21 8.04 8.99
N LEU A 119 -9.06 7.80 8.36
CA LEU A 119 -8.99 7.61 6.91
C LEU A 119 -9.76 6.38 6.47
N CYS A 120 -9.58 5.25 7.15
CA CYS A 120 -10.33 4.02 6.87
C CYS A 120 -11.85 4.23 7.02
N HIS A 121 -12.29 4.88 8.09
CA HIS A 121 -13.71 5.19 8.30
C HIS A 121 -14.26 6.21 7.28
N LEU A 122 -13.44 7.16 6.82
CA LEU A 122 -13.81 8.04 5.73
C LEU A 122 -14.07 7.25 4.45
N ALA A 123 -13.15 6.36 4.07
CA ALA A 123 -13.31 5.47 2.93
C ALA A 123 -14.54 4.56 3.06
N GLU A 124 -14.75 3.98 4.24
CA GLU A 124 -15.92 3.15 4.56
C GLU A 124 -17.22 3.91 4.33
N GLY A 125 -17.30 5.19 4.74
CA GLY A 125 -18.46 6.05 4.53
C GLY A 125 -18.82 6.27 3.06
N PHE A 126 -17.88 6.05 2.15
CA PHE A 126 -18.08 6.07 0.69
C PHE A 126 -18.13 4.66 0.07
N ASN A 127 -18.19 3.59 0.89
CA ASN A 127 -18.13 2.21 0.44
C ASN A 127 -16.84 1.88 -0.35
N MET A 128 -15.73 2.48 0.06
CA MET A 128 -14.41 2.30 -0.54
C MET A 128 -13.50 1.47 0.38
N LYS A 129 -12.58 0.75 -0.21
CA LYS A 129 -11.47 0.12 0.52
C LYS A 129 -10.43 1.16 0.92
N CYS A 130 -9.72 0.85 2.00
CA CYS A 130 -8.52 1.55 2.43
C CYS A 130 -7.48 0.49 2.76
N GLU A 131 -6.60 0.21 1.83
CA GLU A 131 -5.55 -0.78 2.00
C GLU A 131 -4.34 -0.15 2.71
N ILE A 132 -3.77 -0.86 3.65
CA ILE A 132 -2.73 -0.32 4.52
C ILE A 132 -1.36 -0.70 3.98
N HIS A 133 -0.53 0.31 3.73
CA HIS A 133 0.85 0.18 3.27
C HIS A 133 1.76 -0.40 4.36
N HIS A 134 2.72 -1.23 3.95
CA HIS A 134 3.81 -1.71 4.78
C HIS A 134 5.14 -1.54 4.03
N GLY A 135 5.98 -0.69 4.50
CA GLY A 135 7.30 -0.44 3.91
C GLY A 135 8.31 0.05 4.93
N GLY A 136 7.86 0.24 6.18
CA GLY A 136 8.69 0.69 7.27
C GLY A 136 9.39 -0.45 8.03
N ASN A 137 9.75 -0.19 9.26
CA ASN A 137 10.28 -1.19 10.18
C ASN A 137 9.15 -2.02 10.82
N SER A 138 9.52 -3.10 11.50
CA SER A 138 8.57 -4.01 12.15
C SER A 138 7.62 -3.32 13.15
N LEU A 139 8.07 -2.27 13.87
CA LEU A 139 7.20 -1.50 14.77
C LEU A 139 6.09 -0.78 14.01
N ASN A 140 6.41 -0.19 12.86
CA ASN A 140 5.41 0.42 11.99
C ASN A 140 4.43 -0.62 11.47
N ASN A 141 4.95 -1.77 11.02
CA ASN A 141 4.13 -2.86 10.48
C ASN A 141 3.18 -3.43 11.54
N VAL A 142 3.62 -3.56 12.80
CA VAL A 142 2.74 -3.97 13.91
C VAL A 142 1.65 -2.93 14.17
N ALA A 143 1.99 -1.65 14.17
CA ALA A 143 0.99 -0.59 14.37
C ALA A 143 -0.04 -0.57 13.22
N ASN A 144 0.40 -0.79 11.98
CA ASN A 144 -0.47 -0.96 10.82
C ASN A 144 -1.37 -2.20 10.97
N LEU A 145 -0.83 -3.33 11.43
CA LEU A 145 -1.59 -4.56 11.68
C LEU A 145 -2.77 -4.31 12.63
N HIS A 146 -2.57 -3.54 13.70
CA HIS A 146 -3.67 -3.19 14.61
C HIS A 146 -4.77 -2.38 13.92
N VAL A 147 -4.43 -1.50 12.98
CA VAL A 147 -5.42 -0.75 12.20
C VAL A 147 -6.15 -1.69 11.24
N ILE A 148 -5.43 -2.54 10.51
CA ILE A 148 -6.01 -3.53 9.59
C ILE A 148 -7.07 -4.38 10.30
N MET A 149 -6.73 -4.90 11.48
CA MET A 149 -7.64 -5.76 12.26
C MET A 149 -8.83 -5.00 12.89
N ALA A 150 -8.79 -3.68 12.95
CA ALA A 150 -9.83 -2.84 13.54
C ALA A 150 -10.88 -2.33 12.53
N VAL A 151 -10.66 -2.52 11.22
CA VAL A 151 -11.49 -1.96 10.16
C VAL A 151 -12.01 -3.04 9.20
N PRO A 152 -13.24 -2.89 8.66
CA PRO A 152 -13.82 -3.90 7.77
C PRO A 152 -13.39 -3.75 6.31
N ASN A 153 -12.78 -2.63 5.94
CA ASN A 153 -12.53 -2.22 4.56
C ASN A 153 -11.05 -2.26 4.15
N CYS A 154 -10.22 -3.01 4.89
CA CYS A 154 -8.88 -3.44 4.50
C CYS A 154 -8.87 -4.96 4.30
N GLU A 155 -8.38 -5.44 3.15
CA GLU A 155 -8.43 -6.86 2.79
C GLU A 155 -7.11 -7.58 3.03
N PHE A 156 -5.98 -6.88 2.85
CA PHE A 156 -4.66 -7.49 2.82
C PHE A 156 -3.74 -6.95 3.93
N PHE A 157 -2.84 -7.82 4.35
CA PHE A 157 -1.63 -7.44 5.06
C PHE A 157 -0.47 -7.55 4.07
N GLU A 158 0.20 -6.46 3.76
CA GLU A 158 1.32 -6.44 2.85
C GLU A 158 2.57 -7.03 3.50
N TYR A 159 3.23 -7.97 2.81
CA TYR A 159 4.40 -8.66 3.30
C TYR A 159 5.52 -8.72 2.27
N PHE A 160 6.74 -8.44 2.69
CA PHE A 160 7.97 -8.48 1.89
C PHE A 160 8.79 -9.74 2.21
N PRO A 161 8.55 -10.88 1.55
CA PRO A 161 9.14 -12.15 1.96
C PRO A 161 10.62 -12.31 1.63
N CYS A 162 11.17 -11.43 0.80
CA CYS A 162 12.45 -11.73 0.13
C CYS A 162 13.68 -11.05 0.70
N THR A 163 13.55 -10.08 1.61
CA THR A 163 14.70 -9.21 1.91
C THR A 163 15.11 -9.14 3.36
N GLY A 164 14.23 -9.44 4.30
CA GLY A 164 14.44 -9.08 5.72
C GLY A 164 14.66 -7.58 5.96
N ALA A 165 14.56 -6.77 4.89
CA ALA A 165 14.87 -5.35 4.96
C ALA A 165 13.92 -4.58 5.87
N ASN A 166 12.68 -5.03 5.99
CA ASN A 166 11.64 -4.42 6.81
C ASN A 166 11.38 -5.20 8.11
N GLU A 167 12.15 -6.25 8.37
CA GLU A 167 12.03 -7.12 9.54
C GLU A 167 13.11 -6.78 10.56
N PHE A 168 13.00 -5.62 11.21
CA PHE A 168 13.93 -5.19 12.24
C PHE A 168 13.27 -4.31 13.31
N GLY A 169 13.86 -4.29 14.48
CA GLY A 169 13.42 -3.45 15.60
C GLY A 169 12.59 -4.18 16.65
N LEU A 170 12.21 -5.44 16.41
CA LEU A 170 11.54 -6.31 17.35
C LEU A 170 12.42 -7.50 17.75
N VAL A 171 12.20 -8.05 18.95
CA VAL A 171 12.87 -9.29 19.40
C VAL A 171 12.38 -10.49 18.59
N GLU A 172 11.08 -10.56 18.35
CA GLU A 172 10.44 -11.52 17.42
C GLU A 172 9.57 -10.71 16.46
N ASP A 173 9.70 -10.95 15.17
CA ASP A 173 8.92 -10.26 14.15
C ASP A 173 7.53 -10.86 13.95
N ILE A 174 6.72 -10.17 13.14
CA ILE A 174 5.37 -10.63 12.77
C ILE A 174 5.47 -11.99 12.10
N ARG A 175 4.71 -12.96 12.58
CA ARG A 175 4.70 -14.30 12.02
C ARG A 175 3.62 -14.47 10.99
N TYR A 176 4.01 -15.02 9.86
CA TYR A 176 3.13 -15.40 8.75
C TYR A 176 2.97 -16.91 8.75
N LEU A 177 1.73 -17.37 8.74
CA LEU A 177 1.42 -18.79 8.73
C LEU A 177 0.31 -19.06 7.72
N GLU A 178 0.60 -19.89 6.73
CA GLU A 178 -0.39 -20.35 5.73
C GLU A 178 -1.17 -19.20 5.06
N GLY A 179 -0.47 -18.10 4.74
CA GLY A 179 -1.10 -16.92 4.11
C GLY A 179 -1.85 -16.01 5.07
N HIS A 180 -1.69 -16.20 6.37
CA HIS A 180 -2.35 -15.40 7.41
C HIS A 180 -1.35 -14.74 8.35
N VAL A 181 -1.77 -13.63 8.94
CA VAL A 181 -1.11 -12.94 10.04
C VAL A 181 -2.03 -12.98 11.25
N ASN A 182 -1.50 -13.39 12.42
CA ASN A 182 -2.27 -13.45 13.64
C ASN A 182 -2.26 -12.13 14.41
N ALA A 183 -3.38 -11.81 15.05
CA ALA A 183 -3.47 -10.69 15.96
C ALA A 183 -2.49 -10.86 17.13
N PRO A 184 -1.74 -9.80 17.51
CA PRO A 184 -0.98 -9.82 18.75
C PRO A 184 -1.92 -9.94 19.96
N THR A 185 -1.49 -10.67 20.98
CA THR A 185 -2.31 -10.93 22.19
C THR A 185 -1.77 -10.25 23.45
N GLU A 186 -0.49 -9.84 23.43
CA GLU A 186 0.15 -9.21 24.58
C GLU A 186 -0.23 -7.72 24.69
N PRO A 187 -0.08 -7.11 25.89
CA PRO A 187 -0.40 -5.70 26.09
C PRO A 187 0.36 -4.73 25.19
N GLY A 188 -0.23 -3.57 24.92
CA GLY A 188 0.32 -2.55 24.03
C GLY A 188 0.19 -2.95 22.58
N LEU A 189 1.26 -2.86 21.80
CA LEU A 189 1.30 -3.36 20.42
C LEU A 189 1.49 -4.89 20.34
N GLY A 190 1.69 -5.56 21.49
CA GLY A 190 1.81 -7.01 21.57
C GLY A 190 3.17 -7.58 21.15
N TYR A 191 4.17 -6.73 20.96
CA TYR A 191 5.53 -7.11 20.59
C TYR A 191 6.57 -6.41 21.45
N GLN A 192 7.75 -7.04 21.58
CA GLN A 192 8.87 -6.50 22.34
C GLN A 192 9.88 -5.82 21.42
N ILE A 193 10.24 -4.58 21.77
CA ILE A 193 11.28 -3.84 21.05
C ILE A 193 12.66 -4.43 21.36
N ASP A 194 13.48 -4.65 20.34
CA ASP A 194 14.89 -4.98 20.50
C ASP A 194 15.70 -3.71 20.85
N TRP A 195 15.73 -3.41 22.14
CA TRP A 195 16.47 -2.27 22.66
C TRP A 195 17.99 -2.38 22.49
N ASP A 196 18.53 -3.59 22.38
CA ASP A 196 19.97 -3.77 22.18
C ASP A 196 20.35 -3.47 20.72
N LEU A 197 19.51 -3.87 19.76
CA LEU A 197 19.62 -3.44 18.38
C LEU A 197 19.51 -1.90 18.28
N ALA A 198 18.47 -1.33 18.87
CA ALA A 198 18.24 0.11 18.83
C ALA A 198 19.41 0.92 19.38
N LYS A 199 20.05 0.47 20.46
CA LYS A 199 21.24 1.10 21.04
C LYS A 199 22.47 0.97 20.15
N ARG A 200 22.68 -0.23 19.56
CA ARG A 200 23.84 -0.51 18.70
C ARG A 200 23.80 0.31 17.41
N GLU A 201 22.62 0.47 16.83
CA GLU A 201 22.41 1.18 15.57
C GLU A 201 22.05 2.67 15.75
N HIS A 202 22.12 3.17 16.98
CA HIS A 202 21.80 4.56 17.29
C HIS A 202 22.79 5.51 16.62
N VAL A 203 22.28 6.44 15.79
CA VAL A 203 23.09 7.43 15.07
C VAL A 203 22.91 8.86 15.58
N ALA A 204 21.72 9.19 16.10
CA ALA A 204 21.43 10.50 16.66
C ALA A 204 20.17 10.46 17.53
N THR A 205 20.09 11.38 18.50
CA THR A 205 18.88 11.67 19.27
C THR A 205 18.27 12.98 18.75
N ALA A 206 16.97 12.98 18.47
CA ALA A 206 16.27 14.22 18.17
C ALA A 206 16.16 15.06 19.46
N GLU A 207 16.55 16.34 19.40
CA GLU A 207 16.40 17.32 20.49
C GLU A 207 15.02 18.00 20.43
#